data_025de71697fae30281fa76883a16e62f
#
_entry.id   025de71697fae30281fa76883a16e62f
#
_cell.length_a   1.000
_cell.length_b   1.000
_cell.length_c   1.000
_cell.angle_alpha   90.00
_cell.angle_beta   90.00
_cell.angle_gamma   90.00
#
_symmetry.space_group_name_H-M   'P 1'
#
loop_
_entity.id
_entity.type
_entity.pdbx_description
1 polymer ?
#
loop_
_entity_poly.entity_id
_entity_poly.type
_entity_poly.pdbx_seq_one_letter_code
_entity_poly.pdbx_strand_id
1 'polypeptide(L)'
;DDHLGEGSPKEKFRRNLAAIVLLNRIESENRYATAEEQQVLSQYIGWGGLADAFDESKPNWSEEYQQLKAALSPDEYRMARESTLNAHYTSPVIIRQIYSALERMGFSKGNVLEPAMGVGNFLGMMPDSMKESNLYGVELDSISGRIAKQLYPHANIQICGFEKTTYPDNFFDLA
;
A
#
# COMPACT_ATOMS: atom_id res chain seq x y z
N ASP A 1 -1.42 9.65 6.46
CA ASP A 1 -0.63 10.81 6.01
C ASP A 1 -1.45 11.67 5.04
N ASP A 2 -1.74 12.93 5.40
CA ASP A 2 -2.54 13.84 4.58
C ASP A 2 -1.78 14.35 3.33
N HIS A 3 -0.47 14.13 3.27
CA HIS A 3 0.42 14.54 2.19
C HIS A 3 0.80 13.39 1.24
N LEU A 4 -0.03 12.35 1.20
CA LEU A 4 0.19 11.17 0.37
C LEU A 4 0.26 11.56 -1.12
N GLY A 5 1.36 11.20 -1.75
CA GLY A 5 1.58 11.50 -3.17
C GLY A 5 2.14 12.89 -3.48
N GLU A 6 2.34 13.76 -2.49
CA GLU A 6 3.01 15.05 -2.68
C GLU A 6 4.53 14.89 -2.85
N GLY A 7 5.14 15.87 -3.51
CA GLY A 7 6.58 15.94 -3.72
C GLY A 7 7.03 15.61 -5.14
N SER A 8 8.29 15.89 -5.41
CA SER A 8 8.94 15.61 -6.69
C SER A 8 9.10 14.10 -6.92
N PRO A 9 9.29 13.66 -8.18
CA PRO A 9 9.56 12.24 -8.48
C PRO A 9 10.72 11.65 -7.68
N LYS A 10 11.79 12.42 -7.46
CA LYS A 10 12.95 11.98 -6.67
C LYS A 10 12.63 11.83 -5.18
N GLU A 11 11.76 12.67 -4.62
CA GLU A 11 11.31 12.53 -3.23
C GLU A 11 10.43 11.31 -3.04
N LYS A 12 9.50 11.09 -3.98
CA LYS A 12 8.65 9.90 -4.01
C LYS A 12 9.48 8.63 -4.07
N PHE A 13 10.47 8.60 -4.96
CA PHE A 13 11.42 7.49 -5.06
C PHE A 13 12.12 7.22 -3.72
N ARG A 14 12.70 8.26 -3.09
CA ARG A 14 13.41 8.12 -1.82
C ARG A 14 12.53 7.57 -0.70
N ARG A 15 11.26 8.02 -0.60
CA ARG A 15 10.29 7.49 0.36
C ARG A 15 9.99 6.02 0.11
N ASN A 16 9.74 5.63 -1.14
CA ASN A 16 9.52 4.24 -1.51
C ASN A 16 10.71 3.36 -1.15
N LEU A 17 11.93 3.79 -1.51
CA LEU A 17 13.14 3.03 -1.20
C LEU A 17 13.36 2.90 0.31
N ALA A 18 13.15 3.97 1.08
CA ALA A 18 13.27 3.94 2.53
C ALA A 18 12.28 2.96 3.16
N ALA A 19 11.03 2.94 2.69
CA ALA A 19 10.03 1.99 3.16
C ALA A 19 10.41 0.53 2.84
N ILE A 20 10.93 0.25 1.64
CA ILE A 20 11.37 -1.09 1.23
C ILE A 20 12.56 -1.57 2.07
N VAL A 21 13.59 -0.73 2.24
CA VAL A 21 14.76 -1.08 3.04
C VAL A 21 14.35 -1.36 4.50
N LEU A 22 13.46 -0.54 5.05
CA LEU A 22 12.92 -0.73 6.38
C LEU A 22 12.10 -2.03 6.49
N LEU A 23 11.22 -2.29 5.53
CA LEU A 23 10.41 -3.51 5.47
C LEU A 23 11.30 -4.76 5.51
N ASN A 24 12.32 -4.81 4.62
CA ASN A 24 13.25 -5.93 4.55
C ASN A 24 13.99 -6.15 5.88
N ARG A 25 14.37 -5.07 6.58
CA ARG A 25 14.98 -5.14 7.90
C ARG A 25 14.02 -5.74 8.92
N ILE A 26 12.78 -5.21 9.03
CA ILE A 26 11.78 -5.68 9.99
C ILE A 26 11.49 -7.18 9.78
N GLU A 27 11.36 -7.60 8.53
CA GLU A 27 11.12 -9.01 8.19
C GLU A 27 12.32 -9.91 8.53
N SER A 28 13.57 -9.43 8.30
CA SER A 28 14.77 -10.18 8.69
C SER A 28 14.89 -10.35 10.21
N GLU A 29 14.37 -9.41 10.98
CA GLU A 29 14.28 -9.46 12.45
C GLU A 29 13.06 -10.26 12.95
N ASN A 30 12.19 -10.73 12.04
CA ASN A 30 10.98 -11.49 12.33
C ASN A 30 10.08 -10.84 13.40
N ARG A 31 9.80 -9.56 13.24
CA ARG A 31 8.98 -8.74 14.15
C ARG A 31 8.00 -7.87 13.40
N TYR A 32 7.11 -7.21 14.13
CA TYR A 32 6.28 -6.13 13.61
C TYR A 32 6.98 -4.77 13.70
N ALA A 33 6.52 -3.83 12.87
CA ALA A 33 6.98 -2.46 12.87
C ALA A 33 6.58 -1.73 14.16
N THR A 34 7.48 -0.87 14.68
CA THR A 34 7.11 0.09 15.72
C THR A 34 6.23 1.21 15.15
N ALA A 35 5.65 2.05 16.02
CA ALA A 35 4.83 3.19 15.58
C ALA A 35 5.62 4.17 14.68
N GLU A 36 6.89 4.42 15.00
CA GLU A 36 7.78 5.28 14.21
C GLU A 36 8.11 4.64 12.86
N GLU A 37 8.33 3.33 12.84
CA GLU A 37 8.59 2.57 11.62
C GLU A 37 7.33 2.52 10.72
N GLN A 38 6.15 2.38 11.31
CA GLN A 38 4.88 2.46 10.58
C GLN A 38 4.71 3.83 9.89
N GLN A 39 5.16 4.93 10.50
CA GLN A 39 5.16 6.24 9.83
C GLN A 39 6.00 6.26 8.56
N VAL A 40 7.17 5.61 8.56
CA VAL A 40 8.01 5.48 7.36
C VAL A 40 7.34 4.58 6.32
N LEU A 41 6.84 3.43 6.73
CA LEU A 41 6.16 2.48 5.85
C LEU A 41 4.91 3.09 5.18
N SER A 42 4.15 3.93 5.91
CA SER A 42 2.95 4.59 5.39
C SER A 42 3.23 5.63 4.30
N GLN A 43 4.50 6.03 4.12
CA GLN A 43 4.92 6.94 3.05
C GLN A 43 5.16 6.24 1.71
N TYR A 44 5.09 4.91 1.66
CA TYR A 44 5.17 4.18 0.40
C TYR A 44 3.93 4.47 -0.46
N ILE A 45 4.17 4.91 -1.69
CA ILE A 45 3.12 5.30 -2.64
C ILE A 45 3.17 4.53 -3.96
N GLY A 46 3.96 3.45 -4.02
CA GLY A 46 4.14 2.69 -5.26
C GLY A 46 4.91 3.45 -6.34
N TRP A 47 4.88 2.91 -7.55
CA TRP A 47 5.76 3.36 -8.63
C TRP A 47 5.05 4.14 -9.74
N GLY A 48 3.78 4.50 -9.55
CA GLY A 48 3.02 5.30 -10.51
C GLY A 48 3.73 6.62 -10.85
N GLY A 49 3.97 6.84 -12.15
CA GLY A 49 4.68 8.03 -12.63
C GLY A 49 6.20 8.04 -12.37
N LEU A 50 6.81 6.93 -11.94
CA LEU A 50 8.26 6.81 -11.69
C LEU A 50 8.97 5.88 -12.70
N ALA A 51 8.45 5.77 -13.92
CA ALA A 51 8.99 4.87 -14.96
C ALA A 51 10.47 5.15 -15.26
N ASP A 52 10.91 6.40 -15.19
CA ASP A 52 12.30 6.79 -15.46
C ASP A 52 13.31 6.15 -14.47
N ALA A 53 12.89 5.82 -13.26
CA ALA A 53 13.72 5.12 -12.28
C ALA A 53 14.06 3.67 -12.67
N PHE A 54 13.29 3.09 -13.61
CA PHE A 54 13.44 1.74 -14.13
C PHE A 54 14.12 1.70 -15.52
N ASP A 55 14.53 2.85 -16.04
CA ASP A 55 15.14 2.99 -17.37
C ASP A 55 16.66 3.26 -17.24
N GLU A 56 17.46 2.24 -17.58
CA GLU A 56 18.92 2.31 -17.54
C GLU A 56 19.49 3.41 -18.45
N SER A 57 18.77 3.80 -19.50
CA SER A 57 19.19 4.82 -20.44
C SER A 57 19.05 6.26 -19.94
N LYS A 58 18.47 6.46 -18.76
CA LYS A 58 18.20 7.78 -18.16
C LYS A 58 19.36 8.23 -17.25
N PRO A 59 20.30 9.11 -17.71
CA PRO A 59 21.46 9.48 -16.91
C PRO A 59 21.10 10.13 -15.57
N ASN A 60 20.02 10.90 -15.54
CA ASN A 60 19.55 11.58 -14.33
C ASN A 60 18.92 10.63 -13.27
N TRP A 61 18.72 9.35 -13.61
CA TRP A 61 18.17 8.32 -12.75
C TRP A 61 19.11 7.13 -12.54
N SER A 62 20.35 7.24 -13.00
CA SER A 62 21.33 6.14 -12.96
C SER A 62 21.58 5.63 -11.55
N GLU A 63 21.68 6.51 -10.56
CA GLU A 63 21.88 6.13 -9.17
C GLU A 63 20.65 5.39 -8.60
N GLU A 64 19.45 5.93 -8.82
CA GLU A 64 18.20 5.33 -8.37
C GLU A 64 17.93 3.98 -9.04
N TYR A 65 18.27 3.85 -10.33
CA TYR A 65 18.21 2.57 -11.03
C TYR A 65 19.06 1.50 -10.34
N GLN A 66 20.29 1.82 -9.96
CA GLN A 66 21.18 0.88 -9.25
C GLN A 66 20.64 0.56 -7.84
N GLN A 67 20.12 1.56 -7.13
CA GLN A 67 19.53 1.37 -5.82
C GLN A 67 18.32 0.42 -5.86
N LEU A 68 17.45 0.53 -6.88
CA LEU A 68 16.33 -0.40 -7.07
C LEU A 68 16.82 -1.83 -7.33
N LYS A 69 17.81 -1.98 -8.20
CA LYS A 69 18.40 -3.30 -8.50
C LYS A 69 19.01 -3.97 -7.26
N ALA A 70 19.54 -3.18 -6.34
CA ALA A 70 20.11 -3.70 -5.09
C ALA A 70 19.05 -4.00 -4.02
N ALA A 71 17.94 -3.25 -4.01
CA ALA A 71 16.93 -3.35 -2.96
C ALA A 71 15.83 -4.37 -3.25
N LEU A 72 15.57 -4.68 -4.53
CA LEU A 72 14.47 -5.54 -4.97
C LEU A 72 14.99 -6.88 -5.51
N SER A 73 14.28 -7.94 -5.21
CA SER A 73 14.45 -9.21 -5.93
C SER A 73 14.06 -9.06 -7.41
N PRO A 74 14.49 -9.96 -8.30
CA PRO A 74 14.13 -9.89 -9.71
C PRO A 74 12.63 -9.85 -9.97
N ASP A 75 11.84 -10.59 -9.18
CA ASP A 75 10.38 -10.62 -9.31
C ASP A 75 9.75 -9.32 -8.82
N GLU A 76 10.17 -8.80 -7.66
CA GLU A 76 9.72 -7.51 -7.14
C GLU A 76 10.07 -6.36 -8.10
N TYR A 77 11.27 -6.38 -8.66
CA TYR A 77 11.68 -5.38 -9.66
C TYR A 77 10.79 -5.41 -10.90
N ARG A 78 10.46 -6.61 -11.41
CA ARG A 78 9.57 -6.78 -12.56
C ARG A 78 8.17 -6.24 -12.25
N MET A 79 7.58 -6.65 -11.12
CA MET A 79 6.24 -6.18 -10.70
C MET A 79 6.22 -4.67 -10.46
N ALA A 80 7.22 -4.11 -9.80
CA ALA A 80 7.35 -2.67 -9.59
C ALA A 80 7.43 -1.91 -10.91
N ARG A 81 8.22 -2.39 -11.88
CA ARG A 81 8.31 -1.79 -13.20
C ARG A 81 6.99 -1.84 -13.97
N GLU A 82 6.29 -2.96 -13.93
CA GLU A 82 4.97 -3.12 -14.58
C GLU A 82 3.93 -2.19 -13.96
N SER A 83 4.00 -1.92 -12.66
CA SER A 83 3.07 -1.05 -11.95
C SER A 83 3.22 0.45 -12.24
N THR A 84 4.30 0.87 -12.89
CA THR A 84 4.59 2.31 -13.14
C THR A 84 3.50 3.03 -13.94
N LEU A 85 2.73 2.31 -14.73
CA LEU A 85 1.64 2.84 -15.55
C LEU A 85 0.26 2.75 -14.87
N ASN A 86 0.10 1.86 -13.89
CA ASN A 86 -1.20 1.46 -13.36
C ASN A 86 -1.35 1.69 -11.84
N ALA A 87 -0.28 2.01 -11.12
CA ALA A 87 -0.37 2.25 -9.68
C ALA A 87 -0.87 3.66 -9.41
N HIS A 88 -2.15 3.77 -9.06
CA HIS A 88 -2.79 5.02 -8.66
C HIS A 88 -3.36 4.88 -7.26
N TYR A 89 -3.02 5.82 -6.39
CA TYR A 89 -3.56 5.87 -5.03
C TYR A 89 -4.69 6.87 -4.94
N THR A 90 -5.77 6.45 -4.27
CA THR A 90 -6.92 7.33 -4.02
C THR A 90 -6.51 8.43 -3.03
N SER A 91 -6.82 9.68 -3.37
CA SER A 91 -6.44 10.81 -2.50
C SER A 91 -7.19 10.77 -1.16
N PRO A 92 -6.56 11.26 -0.08
CA PRO A 92 -7.19 11.33 1.25
C PRO A 92 -8.56 12.04 1.25
N VAL A 93 -8.70 13.08 0.43
CA VAL A 93 -9.98 13.83 0.32
C VAL A 93 -11.10 12.93 -0.19
N ILE A 94 -10.84 12.13 -1.23
CA ILE A 94 -11.82 11.21 -1.80
C ILE A 94 -12.19 10.12 -0.78
N ILE A 95 -11.20 9.54 -0.11
CA ILE A 95 -11.42 8.51 0.92
C ILE A 95 -12.35 9.04 2.03
N ARG A 96 -12.08 10.25 2.55
CA ARG A 96 -12.93 10.89 3.57
C ARG A 96 -14.36 11.12 3.09
N GLN A 97 -14.54 11.53 1.82
CA GLN A 97 -15.89 11.73 1.26
C GLN A 97 -16.66 10.42 1.12
N ILE A 98 -15.98 9.33 0.75
CA ILE A 98 -16.59 8.00 0.68
C ILE A 98 -17.04 7.57 2.09
N TYR A 99 -16.19 7.66 3.10
CA TYR A 99 -16.58 7.33 4.48
C TYR A 99 -17.71 8.22 5.00
N SER A 100 -17.69 9.52 4.73
CA SER A 100 -18.79 10.42 5.09
C SER A 100 -20.12 10.04 4.42
N ALA A 101 -20.07 9.52 3.19
CA ALA A 101 -21.27 9.00 2.52
C ALA A 101 -21.77 7.72 3.19
N LEU A 102 -20.88 6.79 3.53
CA LEU A 102 -21.22 5.54 4.22
C LEU A 102 -21.85 5.79 5.61
N GLU A 103 -21.32 6.75 6.38
CA GLU A 103 -21.90 7.17 7.67
C GLU A 103 -23.34 7.70 7.48
N ARG A 104 -23.56 8.54 6.46
CA ARG A 104 -24.90 9.05 6.14
C ARG A 104 -25.88 7.95 5.69
N MET A 105 -25.37 6.87 5.10
CA MET A 105 -26.15 5.68 4.75
C MET A 105 -26.41 4.76 5.95
N GLY A 106 -25.84 5.07 7.12
CA GLY A 106 -26.03 4.32 8.36
C GLY A 106 -25.06 3.15 8.55
N PHE A 107 -24.02 3.03 7.72
CA PHE A 107 -23.01 2.00 7.94
C PHE A 107 -22.15 2.37 9.17
N SER A 108 -21.99 1.43 10.09
CA SER A 108 -21.21 1.64 11.33
C SER A 108 -20.19 0.52 11.57
N LYS A 109 -20.51 -0.72 11.23
CA LYS A 109 -19.61 -1.86 11.36
C LYS A 109 -20.05 -3.04 10.52
N GLY A 110 -19.10 -3.90 10.17
CA GLY A 110 -19.34 -5.12 9.42
C GLY A 110 -18.02 -5.75 8.97
N ASN A 111 -18.12 -6.71 8.08
CA ASN A 111 -16.97 -7.23 7.35
C ASN A 111 -16.67 -6.32 6.16
N VAL A 112 -15.54 -5.62 6.21
CA VAL A 112 -15.14 -4.64 5.18
C VAL A 112 -14.00 -5.21 4.36
N LEU A 113 -14.16 -5.26 3.04
CA LEU A 113 -13.15 -5.71 2.09
C LEU A 113 -12.60 -4.56 1.27
N GLU A 114 -11.29 -4.48 1.16
CA GLU A 114 -10.58 -3.68 0.14
C GLU A 114 -9.86 -4.64 -0.83
N PRO A 115 -10.42 -4.86 -2.04
CA PRO A 115 -9.98 -5.93 -2.94
C PRO A 115 -8.71 -5.61 -3.74
N ALA A 116 -8.22 -4.37 -3.70
CA ALA A 116 -6.97 -3.90 -4.29
C ALA A 116 -6.38 -2.81 -3.39
N MET A 117 -5.95 -3.24 -2.19
CA MET A 117 -5.77 -2.32 -1.07
C MET A 117 -4.51 -1.46 -1.13
N GLY A 118 -3.53 -1.78 -1.97
CA GLY A 118 -2.22 -1.14 -1.90
C GLY A 118 -1.62 -1.31 -0.50
N VAL A 119 -1.21 -0.19 0.10
CA VAL A 119 -0.75 -0.16 1.49
C VAL A 119 -1.88 0.02 2.52
N GLY A 120 -3.15 0.05 2.08
CA GLY A 120 -4.32 0.10 2.96
C GLY A 120 -4.72 1.53 3.38
N ASN A 121 -4.68 2.49 2.48
CA ASN A 121 -5.05 3.86 2.78
C ASN A 121 -6.51 4.01 3.27
N PHE A 122 -7.43 3.22 2.71
CA PHE A 122 -8.81 3.17 3.19
C PHE A 122 -8.86 2.67 4.63
N LEU A 123 -8.17 1.59 4.96
CA LEU A 123 -8.13 1.06 6.33
C LEU A 123 -7.57 2.09 7.32
N GLY A 124 -6.48 2.78 6.93
CA GLY A 124 -5.82 3.77 7.78
C GLY A 124 -6.62 5.05 8.00
N MET A 125 -7.58 5.35 7.12
CA MET A 125 -8.43 6.54 7.19
C MET A 125 -9.86 6.24 7.63
N MET A 126 -10.12 5.00 8.06
CA MET A 126 -11.43 4.60 8.57
C MET A 126 -11.82 5.44 9.80
N PRO A 127 -13.02 6.04 9.82
CA PRO A 127 -13.49 6.84 10.94
C PRO A 127 -13.73 5.99 12.20
N ASP A 128 -13.68 6.62 13.36
CA ASP A 128 -13.88 5.95 14.66
C ASP A 128 -15.22 5.23 14.74
N SER A 129 -16.25 5.75 14.09
CA SER A 129 -17.58 5.15 13.99
C SER A 129 -17.60 3.74 13.37
N MET A 130 -16.55 3.38 12.60
CA MET A 130 -16.44 2.11 11.87
C MET A 130 -15.30 1.22 12.37
N LYS A 131 -14.52 1.64 13.37
CA LYS A 131 -13.31 0.91 13.85
C LYS A 131 -13.57 -0.47 14.44
N GLU A 132 -14.84 -0.79 14.79
CA GLU A 132 -15.23 -2.13 15.24
C GLU A 132 -15.43 -3.13 14.09
N SER A 133 -15.24 -2.72 12.84
CA SER A 133 -15.34 -3.59 11.67
C SER A 133 -14.22 -4.62 11.60
N ASN A 134 -14.52 -5.79 11.04
CA ASN A 134 -13.51 -6.76 10.66
C ASN A 134 -12.92 -6.35 9.31
N LEU A 135 -11.60 -6.19 9.25
CA LEU A 135 -10.92 -5.67 8.08
C LEU A 135 -10.30 -6.79 7.25
N TYR A 136 -10.58 -6.78 5.98
CA TYR A 136 -10.06 -7.71 4.99
C TYR A 136 -9.44 -6.92 3.85
N GLY A 137 -8.27 -7.34 3.42
CA GLY A 137 -7.58 -6.73 2.29
C GLY A 137 -6.99 -7.76 1.35
N VAL A 138 -6.98 -7.46 0.07
CA VAL A 138 -6.30 -8.28 -0.94
C VAL A 138 -5.38 -7.35 -1.72
N GLU A 139 -4.14 -7.78 -1.95
CA GLU A 139 -3.16 -7.01 -2.71
C GLU A 139 -2.32 -7.94 -3.57
N LEU A 140 -2.20 -7.60 -4.84
CA LEU A 140 -1.40 -8.38 -5.79
C LEU A 140 0.09 -8.09 -5.65
N ASP A 141 0.45 -6.80 -5.46
CA ASP A 141 1.84 -6.38 -5.29
C ASP A 141 2.38 -6.81 -3.92
N SER A 142 3.43 -7.63 -3.94
CA SER A 142 3.98 -8.21 -2.72
C SER A 142 4.56 -7.17 -1.77
N ILE A 143 5.16 -6.10 -2.27
CA ILE A 143 5.74 -5.03 -1.44
C ILE A 143 4.63 -4.27 -0.72
N SER A 144 3.62 -3.80 -1.46
CA SER A 144 2.46 -3.10 -0.90
C SER A 144 1.74 -3.96 0.14
N GLY A 145 1.48 -5.24 -0.18
CA GLY A 145 0.79 -6.15 0.73
C GLY A 145 1.59 -6.47 2.00
N ARG A 146 2.92 -6.62 1.91
CA ARG A 146 3.79 -6.81 3.09
C ARG A 146 3.84 -5.55 3.95
N ILE A 147 3.93 -4.37 3.34
CA ILE A 147 3.82 -3.08 4.06
C ILE A 147 2.46 -3.01 4.78
N ALA A 148 1.35 -3.31 4.09
CA ALA A 148 0.02 -3.29 4.69
C ALA A 148 -0.08 -4.22 5.91
N LYS A 149 0.53 -5.42 5.88
CA LYS A 149 0.58 -6.32 7.04
C LYS A 149 1.33 -5.72 8.23
N GLN A 150 2.33 -4.89 8.01
CA GLN A 150 3.06 -4.18 9.06
C GLN A 150 2.26 -2.99 9.62
N LEU A 151 1.46 -2.33 8.77
CA LEU A 151 0.62 -1.21 9.17
C LEU A 151 -0.64 -1.67 9.91
N TYR A 152 -1.23 -2.80 9.50
CA TYR A 152 -2.52 -3.31 10.02
C TYR A 152 -2.39 -4.78 10.47
N PRO A 153 -1.66 -5.06 11.57
CA PRO A 153 -1.37 -6.43 11.99
C PRO A 153 -2.63 -7.22 12.42
N HIS A 154 -3.75 -6.53 12.65
CA HIS A 154 -5.02 -7.16 13.02
C HIS A 154 -5.97 -7.35 11.83
N ALA A 155 -5.64 -6.86 10.64
CA ALA A 155 -6.43 -7.06 9.43
C ALA A 155 -6.11 -8.41 8.76
N ASN A 156 -7.10 -8.99 8.11
CA ASN A 156 -6.95 -10.23 7.34
C ASN A 156 -6.47 -9.88 5.92
N ILE A 157 -5.15 -9.84 5.70
CA ILE A 157 -4.56 -9.43 4.43
C ILE A 157 -4.02 -10.64 3.66
N GLN A 158 -4.51 -10.83 2.43
CA GLN A 158 -4.03 -11.82 1.47
C GLN A 158 -3.19 -11.12 0.39
N ILE A 159 -2.00 -11.67 0.11
CA ILE A 159 -1.11 -11.19 -0.96
C ILE A 159 -1.25 -12.13 -2.16
N CYS A 160 -2.19 -11.84 -3.02
CA CYS A 160 -2.51 -12.62 -4.21
C CYS A 160 -3.41 -11.82 -5.15
N GLY A 161 -3.65 -12.32 -6.37
CA GLY A 161 -4.73 -11.80 -7.21
C GLY A 161 -6.10 -12.07 -6.58
N PHE A 162 -7.02 -11.12 -6.71
CA PHE A 162 -8.36 -11.24 -6.11
C PHE A 162 -9.12 -12.49 -6.59
N GLU A 163 -8.88 -12.92 -7.82
CA GLU A 163 -9.46 -14.14 -8.43
C GLU A 163 -9.03 -15.45 -7.73
N LYS A 164 -8.02 -15.38 -6.84
CA LYS A 164 -7.53 -16.53 -6.06
C LYS A 164 -8.13 -16.58 -4.66
N THR A 165 -8.91 -15.60 -4.29
CA THR A 165 -9.58 -15.58 -2.98
C THR A 165 -10.81 -16.50 -2.97
N THR A 166 -11.14 -17.01 -1.79
CA THR A 166 -12.27 -17.97 -1.61
C THR A 166 -13.16 -17.51 -0.47
N TYR A 167 -13.70 -16.28 -0.60
CA TYR A 167 -14.65 -15.78 0.38
C TYR A 167 -16.05 -16.38 0.14
N PRO A 168 -16.81 -16.64 1.21
CA PRO A 168 -18.22 -17.08 1.07
C PRO A 168 -19.10 -16.00 0.43
N ASP A 169 -20.18 -16.45 -0.22
CA ASP A 169 -21.19 -15.51 -0.72
C ASP A 169 -21.80 -14.69 0.42
N ASN A 170 -22.05 -13.41 0.16
CA ASN A 170 -22.63 -12.45 1.12
C ASN A 170 -21.84 -12.31 2.43
N PHE A 171 -20.52 -12.55 2.39
CA PHE A 171 -19.67 -12.45 3.57
C PHE A 171 -19.33 -11.01 3.97
N PHE A 172 -19.22 -10.11 2.99
CA PHE A 172 -18.89 -8.71 3.21
C PHE A 172 -20.11 -7.83 3.26
N ASP A 173 -20.11 -6.89 4.22
CA ASP A 173 -21.13 -5.85 4.36
C ASP A 173 -20.75 -4.61 3.55
N LEU A 174 -19.47 -4.44 3.26
CA LEU A 174 -18.89 -3.37 2.45
C LEU A 174 -17.68 -3.88 1.66
N ALA A 175 -17.58 -3.49 0.36
CA ALA A 175 -16.44 -3.73 -0.51
C ALA A 175 -16.22 -2.56 -1.47
#